data_2918fa2ae0eb5a250adb18e32af54d96
#
_entry.id   2918fa2ae0eb5a250adb18e32af54d96
#
_cell.length_a   1.000
_cell.length_b   1.000
_cell.length_c   1.000
_cell.angle_alpha   90.00
_cell.angle_beta   90.00
_cell.angle_gamma   90.00
#
_symmetry.space_group_name_H-M   'P 1'
#
loop_
_entity.id
_entity.type
_entity.pdbx_description
1 polymer ?
#
loop_
_entity_poly.entity_id
_entity_poly.type
_entity_poly.pdbx_seq_one_letter_code
_entity_poly.pdbx_strand_id
1 'polypeptide(L)'
;MIGITNPDPSLVKEEQADRHRSSVQANPLTYFERYRLLRTALVEAGVDWTDFSIVPMPISMPGLYRHYVPLDAVFFLSIYDEWGRRKKSYFESLGLKVHVLWEVSHERKGISGSDVRLRMMRGKSWENAVPISVAVLLREWGIPERLQKIKRKES
;
A
#
# COMPACT_ATOMS: atom_id res chain seq x y z
N MET A 1 -1.20 -3.25 -14.37
CA MET A 1 -0.42 -2.15 -13.72
C MET A 1 -0.81 -2.03 -12.26
N ILE A 2 0.14 -1.82 -11.36
CA ILE A 2 -0.07 -1.69 -9.91
C ILE A 2 0.48 -0.34 -9.46
N GLY A 3 -0.39 0.52 -8.91
CA GLY A 3 0.00 1.83 -8.40
C GLY A 3 0.40 1.76 -6.91
N ILE A 4 1.62 2.14 -6.58
CA ILE A 4 2.06 2.32 -5.20
C ILE A 4 1.68 3.74 -4.75
N THR A 5 0.71 3.83 -3.84
CA THR A 5 0.25 5.11 -3.29
C THR A 5 1.31 5.73 -2.39
N ASN A 6 1.28 7.07 -2.25
CA ASN A 6 2.24 7.81 -1.42
C ASN A 6 3.71 7.41 -1.73
N PRO A 7 4.16 7.60 -2.98
CA PRO A 7 5.50 7.17 -3.39
C PRO A 7 6.61 7.98 -2.71
N ASP A 8 6.31 9.21 -2.32
CA ASP A 8 7.22 10.16 -1.69
C ASP A 8 6.51 10.85 -0.52
N PRO A 9 7.13 10.95 0.67
CA PRO A 9 6.55 11.66 1.82
C PRO A 9 6.22 13.13 1.54
N SER A 10 6.97 13.79 0.67
CA SER A 10 6.72 15.21 0.30
C SER A 10 5.44 15.40 -0.52
N LEU A 11 4.94 14.34 -1.16
CA LEU A 11 3.70 14.35 -1.96
C LEU A 11 2.46 13.95 -1.13
N VAL A 12 2.64 13.66 0.14
CA VAL A 12 1.53 13.31 1.05
C VAL A 12 0.93 14.60 1.57
N LYS A 13 -0.29 14.94 1.16
CA LYS A 13 -1.08 15.95 1.85
C LYS A 13 -1.69 15.32 3.10
N GLU A 14 -1.55 15.98 4.25
CA GLU A 14 -2.29 15.57 5.45
C GLU A 14 -3.78 15.62 5.15
N GLU A 15 -4.39 14.45 5.03
CA GLU A 15 -5.85 14.35 5.05
C GLU A 15 -6.29 14.57 6.50
N GLN A 16 -7.00 15.66 6.77
CA GLN A 16 -7.60 15.95 8.09
C GLN A 16 -8.47 14.78 8.61
N ALA A 17 -8.96 13.93 7.70
CA ALA A 17 -9.83 12.81 8.02
C ALA A 17 -9.09 11.54 8.48
N ASP A 18 -7.80 11.38 8.22
CA ASP A 18 -7.03 10.19 8.63
C ASP A 18 -5.52 10.47 8.73
N ARG A 19 -5.13 11.19 9.79
CA ARG A 19 -3.72 11.50 10.10
C ARG A 19 -2.84 10.25 10.26
N HIS A 20 -3.43 9.11 10.63
CA HIS A 20 -2.68 7.87 10.79
C HIS A 20 -2.14 7.32 9.47
N ARG A 21 -2.83 7.52 8.35
CA ARG A 21 -2.40 6.98 7.03
C ARG A 21 -1.24 7.75 6.41
N SER A 22 -1.03 9.00 6.80
CA SER A 22 0.09 9.83 6.37
C SER A 22 1.32 9.72 7.28
N SER A 23 1.21 9.05 8.42
CA SER A 23 2.32 8.91 9.38
C SER A 23 3.44 8.01 8.84
N VAL A 24 4.66 8.23 9.34
CA VAL A 24 5.83 7.36 9.08
C VAL A 24 5.56 5.92 9.53
N GLN A 25 4.75 5.71 10.56
CA GLN A 25 4.33 4.39 11.03
C GLN A 25 3.44 3.65 10.04
N ALA A 26 2.53 4.37 9.36
CA ALA A 26 1.68 3.80 8.34
C ALA A 26 2.45 3.46 7.06
N ASN A 27 3.52 4.22 6.77
CA ASN A 27 4.36 4.08 5.58
C ASN A 27 5.85 3.97 5.94
N PRO A 28 6.28 2.92 6.68
CA PRO A 28 7.65 2.78 7.16
C PRO A 28 8.62 2.36 6.05
N LEU A 29 8.09 1.97 4.89
CA LEU A 29 8.84 1.47 3.75
C LEU A 29 8.95 2.56 2.68
N THR A 30 10.14 2.71 2.10
CA THR A 30 10.36 3.56 0.93
C THR A 30 9.57 3.04 -0.28
N TYR A 31 9.41 3.88 -1.31
CA TYR A 31 8.83 3.45 -2.57
C TYR A 31 9.58 2.24 -3.15
N PHE A 32 10.91 2.28 -3.15
CA PHE A 32 11.75 1.21 -3.71
C PHE A 32 11.59 -0.11 -2.95
N GLU A 33 11.54 -0.06 -1.61
CA GLU A 33 11.28 -1.26 -0.80
C GLU A 33 9.91 -1.86 -1.14
N ARG A 34 8.85 -1.05 -1.22
CA ARG A 34 7.50 -1.51 -1.59
C ARG A 34 7.46 -2.07 -3.01
N TYR A 35 8.14 -1.42 -3.95
CA TYR A 35 8.30 -1.92 -5.31
C TYR A 35 8.93 -3.32 -5.33
N ARG A 36 10.05 -3.49 -4.62
CA ARG A 36 10.75 -4.77 -4.54
C ARG A 36 9.88 -5.87 -3.92
N LEU A 37 9.16 -5.59 -2.83
CA LEU A 37 8.26 -6.54 -2.17
C LEU A 37 7.11 -6.95 -3.09
N LEU A 38 6.45 -6.01 -3.76
CA LEU A 38 5.37 -6.30 -4.70
C LEU A 38 5.87 -7.15 -5.88
N ARG A 39 6.97 -6.76 -6.50
CA ARG A 39 7.55 -7.52 -7.60
C ARG A 39 7.86 -8.95 -7.19
N THR A 40 8.52 -9.12 -6.07
CA THR A 40 8.93 -10.42 -5.56
C THR A 40 7.71 -11.29 -5.23
N ALA A 41 6.67 -10.72 -4.59
CA ALA A 41 5.44 -11.43 -4.27
C ALA A 41 4.70 -11.90 -5.53
N LEU A 42 4.62 -11.07 -6.57
CA LEU A 42 3.95 -11.43 -7.82
C LEU A 42 4.69 -12.55 -8.57
N VAL A 43 6.01 -12.47 -8.62
CA VAL A 43 6.85 -13.52 -9.24
C VAL A 43 6.73 -14.83 -8.46
N GLU A 44 6.73 -14.80 -7.12
CA GLU A 44 6.49 -16.00 -6.28
C GLU A 44 5.10 -16.58 -6.54
N ALA A 45 4.11 -15.74 -6.80
CA ALA A 45 2.75 -16.19 -7.17
C ALA A 45 2.64 -16.70 -8.62
N GLY A 46 3.73 -16.76 -9.38
CA GLY A 46 3.76 -17.27 -10.75
C GLY A 46 3.38 -16.24 -11.83
N VAL A 47 3.30 -14.96 -11.51
CA VAL A 47 3.05 -13.91 -12.49
C VAL A 47 4.37 -13.54 -13.17
N ASP A 48 4.44 -13.65 -14.50
CA ASP A 48 5.63 -13.26 -15.24
C ASP A 48 5.88 -11.75 -15.08
N TRP A 49 7.14 -11.36 -14.91
CA TRP A 49 7.52 -9.97 -14.70
C TRP A 49 7.21 -9.08 -15.91
N THR A 50 7.01 -9.65 -17.09
CA THR A 50 6.60 -8.95 -18.31
C THR A 50 5.12 -8.63 -18.36
N ASP A 51 4.30 -9.32 -17.55
CA ASP A 51 2.85 -9.17 -17.52
C ASP A 51 2.35 -8.04 -16.62
N PHE A 52 3.23 -7.41 -15.86
CA PHE A 52 2.85 -6.32 -14.97
C PHE A 52 3.87 -5.17 -14.95
N SER A 53 3.36 -4.00 -14.59
CA SER A 53 4.17 -2.82 -14.29
C SER A 53 3.81 -2.30 -12.91
N ILE A 54 4.81 -1.86 -12.15
CA ILE A 54 4.62 -1.21 -10.84
C ILE A 54 5.05 0.24 -10.99
N VAL A 55 4.15 1.17 -10.66
CA VAL A 55 4.33 2.60 -10.89
C VAL A 55 4.03 3.42 -9.64
N PRO A 56 4.61 4.63 -9.49
CA PRO A 56 4.18 5.56 -8.48
C PRO A 56 2.73 5.98 -8.72
N MET A 57 1.97 6.13 -7.64
CA MET A 57 0.61 6.68 -7.70
C MET A 57 0.43 7.71 -6.57
N PRO A 58 0.77 8.99 -6.81
CA PRO A 58 0.64 10.05 -5.81
C PRO A 58 -0.83 10.42 -5.62
N ILE A 59 -1.57 9.61 -4.87
CA ILE A 59 -3.04 9.62 -4.76
C ILE A 59 -3.60 10.99 -4.35
N SER A 60 -2.87 11.75 -3.54
CA SER A 60 -3.26 13.09 -3.09
C SER A 60 -2.95 14.21 -4.10
N MET A 61 -2.35 13.88 -5.25
CA MET A 61 -1.88 14.83 -6.26
C MET A 61 -2.38 14.44 -7.66
N PRO A 62 -3.69 14.60 -7.96
CA PRO A 62 -4.29 14.10 -9.20
C PRO A 62 -3.68 14.72 -10.46
N GLY A 63 -3.19 15.95 -10.40
CA GLY A 63 -2.48 16.59 -11.49
C GLY A 63 -1.22 15.85 -11.96
N LEU A 64 -0.66 14.97 -11.10
CA LEU A 64 0.51 14.17 -11.43
C LEU A 64 0.17 12.79 -12.05
N TYR A 65 -1.09 12.35 -12.00
CA TYR A 65 -1.46 10.99 -12.45
C TYR A 65 -1.03 10.71 -13.89
N ARG A 66 -1.25 11.69 -14.80
CA ARG A 66 -0.88 11.57 -16.23
C ARG A 66 0.61 11.27 -16.48
N HIS A 67 1.48 11.54 -15.50
CA HIS A 67 2.92 11.28 -15.62
C HIS A 67 3.28 9.83 -15.24
N TYR A 68 2.34 9.09 -14.62
CA TYR A 68 2.61 7.76 -14.09
C TYR A 68 1.67 6.68 -14.59
N VAL A 69 0.43 7.04 -14.97
CA VAL A 69 -0.59 6.08 -15.38
C VAL A 69 -1.38 6.60 -16.58
N PRO A 70 -1.84 5.73 -17.50
CA PRO A 70 -2.80 6.08 -18.54
C PRO A 70 -4.14 6.49 -17.88
N LEU A 71 -4.64 7.68 -18.21
CA LEU A 71 -5.89 8.17 -17.59
C LEU A 71 -7.16 7.51 -18.16
N ASP A 72 -7.05 6.87 -19.31
CA ASP A 72 -8.11 6.07 -19.96
C ASP A 72 -8.18 4.63 -19.43
N ALA A 73 -7.23 4.23 -18.60
CA ALA A 73 -7.22 2.93 -17.94
C ALA A 73 -8.42 2.76 -17.01
N VAL A 74 -8.78 1.50 -16.71
CA VAL A 74 -9.76 1.15 -15.68
C VAL A 74 -9.04 1.01 -14.35
N PHE A 75 -9.49 1.76 -13.35
CA PHE A 75 -8.95 1.75 -11.99
C PHE A 75 -9.71 0.73 -11.14
N PHE A 76 -9.08 -0.36 -10.79
CA PHE A 76 -9.68 -1.40 -9.94
C PHE A 76 -9.52 -1.07 -8.48
N LEU A 77 -10.62 -1.13 -7.72
CA LEU A 77 -10.67 -0.88 -6.28
C LEU A 77 -11.34 -2.03 -5.55
N SER A 78 -10.90 -2.26 -4.31
CA SER A 78 -11.61 -3.09 -3.34
C SER A 78 -12.07 -2.18 -2.20
N ILE A 79 -13.33 -2.29 -1.79
CA ILE A 79 -13.94 -1.45 -0.76
C ILE A 79 -14.19 -2.29 0.49
N TYR A 80 -13.66 -1.84 1.63
CA TYR A 80 -13.81 -2.48 2.93
C TYR A 80 -14.37 -1.54 4.01
N ASP A 81 -14.35 -0.24 3.74
CA ASP A 81 -14.70 0.81 4.67
C ASP A 81 -15.15 2.08 3.94
N GLU A 82 -15.58 3.07 4.71
CA GLU A 82 -16.02 4.36 4.19
C GLU A 82 -14.90 5.11 3.44
N TRP A 83 -13.63 4.91 3.82
CA TRP A 83 -12.52 5.49 3.09
C TRP A 83 -12.42 4.92 1.66
N GLY A 84 -12.66 3.63 1.48
CA GLY A 84 -12.72 3.00 0.16
C GLY A 84 -13.83 3.60 -0.72
N ARG A 85 -15.01 3.87 -0.14
CA ARG A 85 -16.12 4.54 -0.84
C ARG A 85 -15.75 5.97 -1.25
N ARG A 86 -15.17 6.76 -0.33
CA ARG A 86 -14.71 8.12 -0.63
C ARG A 86 -13.64 8.13 -1.73
N LYS A 87 -12.71 7.19 -1.70
CA LYS A 87 -11.71 7.03 -2.75
C LYS A 87 -12.33 6.74 -4.12
N LYS A 88 -13.35 5.87 -4.17
CA LYS A 88 -14.12 5.60 -5.39
C LYS A 88 -14.74 6.89 -5.92
N SER A 89 -15.55 7.56 -5.10
CA SER A 89 -16.20 8.82 -5.49
C SER A 89 -15.20 9.89 -5.92
N TYR A 90 -14.06 9.96 -5.25
CA TYR A 90 -12.99 10.88 -5.62
C TYR A 90 -12.42 10.58 -7.02
N PHE A 91 -12.13 9.32 -7.32
CA PHE A 91 -11.63 8.94 -8.66
C PHE A 91 -12.67 9.20 -9.75
N GLU A 92 -13.94 8.89 -9.49
CA GLU A 92 -15.04 9.18 -10.41
C GLU A 92 -15.22 10.70 -10.66
N SER A 93 -15.04 11.53 -9.63
CA SER A 93 -15.09 13.00 -9.77
C SER A 93 -13.94 13.57 -10.61
N LEU A 94 -12.84 12.83 -10.76
CA LEU A 94 -11.73 13.15 -11.66
C LEU A 94 -11.94 12.64 -13.08
N GLY A 95 -13.09 12.04 -13.38
CA GLY A 95 -13.40 11.46 -14.69
C GLY A 95 -12.69 10.11 -14.97
N LEU A 96 -12.12 9.46 -13.95
CA LEU A 96 -11.46 8.18 -14.12
C LEU A 96 -12.49 7.04 -14.18
N LYS A 97 -12.23 6.03 -15.02
CA LYS A 97 -13.06 4.82 -15.08
C LYS A 97 -12.72 3.92 -13.89
N VAL A 98 -13.68 3.71 -13.01
CA VAL A 98 -13.50 2.89 -11.79
C VAL A 98 -14.28 1.58 -11.90
N HIS A 99 -13.65 0.47 -11.55
CA HIS A 99 -14.29 -0.84 -11.37
C HIS A 99 -14.07 -1.34 -9.96
N VAL A 100 -15.16 -1.66 -9.25
CA VAL A 100 -15.09 -2.23 -7.91
C VAL A 100 -15.04 -3.75 -8.02
N LEU A 101 -13.91 -4.35 -7.60
CA LEU A 101 -13.74 -5.80 -7.60
C LEU A 101 -14.67 -6.47 -6.60
N TRP A 102 -14.75 -5.91 -5.39
CA TRP A 102 -15.68 -6.32 -4.33
C TRP A 102 -15.87 -5.20 -3.32
N GLU A 103 -17.02 -5.22 -2.69
CA GLU A 103 -17.34 -4.40 -1.53
C GLU A 103 -17.81 -5.34 -0.40
N VAL A 104 -17.02 -5.40 0.67
CA VAL A 104 -17.29 -6.27 1.83
C VAL A 104 -16.93 -5.53 3.11
N SER A 105 -17.51 -5.97 4.23
CA SER A 105 -17.19 -5.36 5.54
C SER A 105 -15.71 -5.54 5.91
N HIS A 106 -15.21 -4.63 6.75
CA HIS A 106 -13.82 -4.66 7.23
C HIS A 106 -13.43 -6.00 7.87
N GLU A 107 -14.38 -6.68 8.52
CA GLU A 107 -14.18 -7.99 9.16
C GLU A 107 -13.80 -9.08 8.15
N ARG A 108 -14.27 -8.96 6.90
CA ARG A 108 -13.96 -9.91 5.81
C ARG A 108 -12.66 -9.58 5.07
N LYS A 109 -11.96 -8.53 5.45
CA LYS A 109 -10.72 -8.10 4.79
C LYS A 109 -9.58 -9.11 4.97
N GLY A 110 -9.65 -9.96 5.98
CA GLY A 110 -8.54 -10.82 6.38
C GLY A 110 -7.41 -10.01 7.02
N ILE A 111 -6.17 -10.51 6.93
CA ILE A 111 -5.02 -9.84 7.51
C ILE A 111 -4.65 -8.59 6.71
N SER A 112 -4.39 -7.50 7.41
CA SER A 112 -3.97 -6.23 6.79
C SER A 112 -2.46 -5.97 6.97
N GLY A 113 -1.90 -5.07 6.15
CA GLY A 113 -0.53 -4.61 6.35
C GLY A 113 -0.30 -3.95 7.72
N SER A 114 -1.34 -3.36 8.32
CA SER A 114 -1.29 -2.82 9.69
C SER A 114 -1.15 -3.92 10.73
N ASP A 115 -1.86 -5.05 10.55
CA ASP A 115 -1.73 -6.20 11.45
C ASP A 115 -0.34 -6.82 11.39
N VAL A 116 0.21 -6.95 10.20
CA VAL A 116 1.59 -7.45 10.00
C VAL A 116 2.60 -6.54 10.69
N ARG A 117 2.51 -5.22 10.49
CA ARG A 117 3.39 -4.24 11.15
C ARG A 117 3.26 -4.29 12.67
N LEU A 118 2.03 -4.40 13.17
CA LEU A 118 1.78 -4.50 14.61
C LEU A 118 2.40 -5.76 15.23
N ARG A 119 2.34 -6.89 14.54
CA ARG A 119 3.01 -8.13 14.97
C ARG A 119 4.52 -7.94 15.02
N MET A 120 5.14 -7.35 13.99
CA MET A 120 6.58 -7.03 13.95
C MET A 120 6.98 -6.13 15.13
N MET A 121 6.23 -5.03 15.37
CA MET A 121 6.48 -4.10 16.47
C MET A 121 6.39 -4.75 17.85
N ARG A 122 5.59 -5.80 17.99
CA ARG A 122 5.39 -6.55 19.25
C ARG A 122 6.28 -7.79 19.36
N GLY A 123 7.17 -8.04 18.40
CA GLY A 123 7.99 -9.25 18.35
C GLY A 123 7.19 -10.55 18.22
N LYS A 124 5.96 -10.47 17.67
CA LYS A 124 5.12 -11.65 17.40
C LYS A 124 5.41 -12.21 16.00
N SER A 125 5.11 -13.50 15.81
CA SER A 125 5.21 -14.14 14.48
C SER A 125 4.33 -13.43 13.46
N TRP A 126 4.90 -13.10 12.31
CA TRP A 126 4.26 -12.38 11.19
C TRP A 126 4.58 -13.00 9.84
N GLU A 127 5.58 -13.85 9.77
CA GLU A 127 6.15 -14.40 8.54
C GLU A 127 5.14 -15.21 7.74
N ASN A 128 4.28 -15.94 8.43
CA ASN A 128 3.20 -16.73 7.83
C ASN A 128 2.04 -15.89 7.26
N ALA A 129 2.11 -14.57 7.45
CA ALA A 129 1.11 -13.61 6.97
C ALA A 129 1.51 -12.90 5.67
N VAL A 130 2.67 -13.25 5.11
CA VAL A 130 3.22 -12.69 3.87
C VAL A 130 3.85 -13.81 3.03
N PRO A 131 4.04 -13.61 1.71
CA PRO A 131 4.81 -14.55 0.88
C PRO A 131 6.22 -14.82 1.45
N ILE A 132 6.75 -16.00 1.21
CA ILE A 132 8.06 -16.43 1.78
C ILE A 132 9.18 -15.49 1.34
N SER A 133 9.24 -15.16 0.07
CA SER A 133 10.25 -14.25 -0.48
C SER A 133 10.14 -12.83 0.11
N VAL A 134 8.93 -12.38 0.40
CA VAL A 134 8.68 -11.10 1.08
C VAL A 134 9.19 -11.14 2.52
N ALA A 135 8.95 -12.25 3.24
CA ALA A 135 9.44 -12.42 4.61
C ALA A 135 10.99 -12.37 4.66
N VAL A 136 11.66 -13.01 3.70
CA VAL A 136 13.12 -12.97 3.56
C VAL A 136 13.62 -11.53 3.41
N LEU A 137 13.08 -10.78 2.44
CA LEU A 137 13.49 -9.39 2.19
C LEU A 137 13.23 -8.48 3.39
N LEU A 138 12.10 -8.61 4.07
CA LEU A 138 11.77 -7.81 5.24
C LEU A 138 12.76 -8.04 6.39
N ARG A 139 13.22 -9.28 6.57
CA ARG A 139 14.27 -9.62 7.55
C ARG A 139 15.64 -9.07 7.13
N GLU A 140 16.05 -9.29 5.88
CA GLU A 140 17.33 -8.80 5.35
C GLU A 140 17.48 -7.28 5.50
N TRP A 141 16.38 -6.55 5.33
CA TRP A 141 16.36 -5.08 5.48
C TRP A 141 16.16 -4.60 6.91
N GLY A 142 16.03 -5.49 7.88
CA GLY A 142 15.83 -5.14 9.29
C GLY A 142 14.55 -4.35 9.53
N ILE A 143 13.47 -4.64 8.79
CA ILE A 143 12.21 -3.91 8.90
C ILE A 143 11.56 -4.08 10.29
N PRO A 144 11.53 -5.29 10.91
CA PRO A 144 11.02 -5.45 12.25
C PRO A 144 11.71 -4.53 13.27
N GLU A 145 13.05 -4.46 13.22
CA GLU A 145 13.87 -3.63 14.10
C GLU A 145 13.64 -2.13 13.84
N ARG A 146 13.49 -1.75 12.57
CA ARG A 146 13.14 -0.37 12.17
C ARG A 146 11.81 0.05 12.79
N LEU A 147 10.78 -0.78 12.72
CA LEU A 147 9.46 -0.52 13.28
C LEU A 147 9.48 -0.43 14.81
N GLN A 148 10.25 -1.28 15.48
CA GLN A 148 10.41 -1.23 16.93
C GLN A 148 11.08 0.06 17.40
N LYS A 149 12.10 0.55 16.63
CA LYS A 149 12.76 1.84 16.91
C LYS A 149 11.81 3.04 16.74
N ILE A 150 10.96 3.02 15.70
CA ILE A 150 9.95 4.07 15.47
C ILE A 150 9.01 4.14 16.67
N LYS A 151 8.47 2.99 17.11
CA LYS A 151 7.58 2.92 18.28
C LYS A 151 8.19 3.50 19.56
N ARG A 152 9.48 3.22 19.82
CA ARG A 152 10.19 3.70 21.02
C ARG A 152 10.40 5.21 21.06
N LYS A 153 10.42 5.87 19.90
CA LYS A 153 10.58 7.34 19.82
C LYS A 153 9.30 8.11 20.07
N GLU A 154 8.15 7.43 20.05
CA GLU A 154 6.82 8.04 20.21
C GLU A 154 6.16 7.68 21.56
N SER A 155 6.81 6.81 22.33
CA SER A 155 6.44 6.47 23.72
C SER A 155 7.25 7.29 24.72
#